data_a39b5588136afccaefc6ba98de8eaf8e
#
_entry.id   a39b5588136afccaefc6ba98de8eaf8e
#
_cell.length_a   1.000
_cell.length_b   1.000
_cell.length_c   1.000
_cell.angle_alpha   90.00
_cell.angle_beta   90.00
_cell.angle_gamma   90.00
#
_symmetry.space_group_name_H-M   'P 1'
#
loop_
_entity.id
_entity.type
_entity.pdbx_description
1 polymer ?
#
loop_
_entity_poly.entity_id
_entity_poly.type
_entity_poly.pdbx_seq_one_letter_code
_entity_poly.pdbx_strand_id
1 'polypeptide(L)'
;MTARTASKSAARKKSRSQANDLAVGARLKVVREGAGLSQRELAKRAGVTNATISLIEQEAHAPSLSSLHRILSAVPISMADFFALPATQKNILFYDANDLAVVSRGAADLRVLGSERRDKKLQLFIERYKQGAGTGDEPISHAGETAAVVIRGTIDVEVAGETRRITAGGGYQLIGNQPYRLRNAGKITAVVVCACTPPMI
;
A
#
# COMPACT_ATOMS: atom_id res chain seq x y z
N MET A 1 -8.76 -20.77 -46.66
CA MET A 1 -9.43 -21.22 -45.42
C MET A 1 -8.64 -20.87 -44.14
N THR A 2 -7.74 -19.91 -44.14
CA THR A 2 -6.77 -19.65 -43.05
C THR A 2 -7.02 -18.35 -42.22
N ALA A 3 -7.92 -17.48 -42.64
CA ALA A 3 -8.13 -16.21 -41.93
C ALA A 3 -9.14 -16.27 -40.75
N ARG A 4 -10.00 -17.30 -40.70
CA ARG A 4 -11.08 -17.42 -39.70
C ARG A 4 -10.60 -18.02 -38.36
N THR A 5 -9.49 -18.76 -38.37
CA THR A 5 -8.89 -19.38 -37.16
C THR A 5 -8.02 -18.41 -36.35
N ALA A 6 -7.34 -17.47 -37.01
CA ALA A 6 -6.50 -16.46 -36.35
C ALA A 6 -7.33 -15.45 -35.53
N SER A 7 -8.51 -15.05 -36.06
CA SER A 7 -9.40 -14.10 -35.39
C SER A 7 -9.99 -14.66 -34.08
N LYS A 8 -10.35 -15.96 -34.04
CA LYS A 8 -10.86 -16.61 -32.83
C LYS A 8 -9.79 -16.78 -31.74
N SER A 9 -8.53 -17.01 -32.15
CA SER A 9 -7.40 -17.11 -31.20
C SER A 9 -7.06 -15.76 -30.57
N ALA A 10 -7.05 -14.68 -31.35
CA ALA A 10 -6.76 -13.33 -30.87
C ALA A 10 -7.87 -12.80 -29.93
N ALA A 11 -9.14 -13.05 -30.27
CA ALA A 11 -10.28 -12.67 -29.41
C ALA A 11 -10.28 -13.46 -28.09
N ARG A 12 -9.90 -14.75 -28.11
CA ARG A 12 -9.79 -15.61 -26.91
C ARG A 12 -8.60 -15.21 -26.04
N LYS A 13 -7.50 -14.71 -26.63
CA LYS A 13 -6.34 -14.19 -25.89
C LYS A 13 -6.63 -12.82 -25.26
N LYS A 14 -7.40 -11.96 -25.95
CA LYS A 14 -7.82 -10.64 -25.44
C LYS A 14 -8.87 -10.76 -24.32
N SER A 15 -9.81 -11.70 -24.42
CA SER A 15 -10.78 -12.02 -23.35
C SER A 15 -10.10 -12.62 -22.11
N ARG A 16 -9.05 -13.43 -22.29
CA ARG A 16 -8.28 -14.01 -21.18
C ARG A 16 -7.41 -12.97 -20.47
N SER A 17 -6.95 -11.92 -21.18
CA SER A 17 -6.24 -10.77 -20.59
C SER A 17 -7.16 -9.90 -19.74
N GLN A 18 -8.38 -9.62 -20.19
CA GLN A 18 -9.34 -8.79 -19.43
C GLN A 18 -9.93 -9.51 -18.20
N ALA A 19 -10.06 -10.85 -18.24
CA ALA A 19 -10.46 -11.63 -17.07
C ALA A 19 -9.38 -11.66 -15.98
N ASN A 20 -8.10 -11.51 -16.37
CA ASN A 20 -6.98 -11.43 -15.43
C ASN A 20 -6.89 -10.09 -14.69
N ASP A 21 -7.48 -9.01 -15.23
CA ASP A 21 -7.49 -7.69 -14.58
C ASP A 21 -8.37 -7.66 -13.32
N LEU A 22 -9.34 -8.56 -13.20
CA LEU A 22 -10.19 -8.64 -12.01
C LEU A 22 -9.55 -9.46 -10.88
N ALA A 23 -8.53 -10.28 -11.16
CA ALA A 23 -7.80 -11.12 -10.20
C ALA A 23 -8.74 -11.79 -9.16
N VAL A 24 -9.83 -12.37 -9.64
CA VAL A 24 -10.90 -12.95 -8.80
C VAL A 24 -10.36 -14.08 -7.93
N GLY A 25 -9.48 -14.91 -8.48
CA GLY A 25 -8.90 -16.04 -7.78
C GLY A 25 -7.99 -15.61 -6.63
N ALA A 26 -7.12 -14.64 -6.89
CA ALA A 26 -6.23 -14.11 -5.86
C ALA A 26 -7.02 -13.48 -4.70
N ARG A 27 -8.06 -12.67 -5.01
CA ARG A 27 -8.96 -12.10 -3.99
C ARG A 27 -9.71 -13.19 -3.21
N LEU A 28 -10.21 -14.21 -3.90
CA LEU A 28 -10.93 -15.31 -3.26
C LEU A 28 -10.03 -16.04 -2.25
N LYS A 29 -8.79 -16.30 -2.62
CA LYS A 29 -7.79 -16.91 -1.75
C LYS A 29 -7.56 -16.07 -0.50
N VAL A 30 -7.35 -14.75 -0.63
CA VAL A 30 -7.16 -13.82 0.50
C VAL A 30 -8.35 -13.85 1.45
N VAL A 31 -9.58 -13.78 0.91
CA VAL A 31 -10.81 -13.80 1.71
C VAL A 31 -10.97 -15.13 2.44
N ARG A 32 -10.73 -16.24 1.77
CA ARG A 32 -10.81 -17.57 2.36
C ARG A 32 -9.80 -17.76 3.50
N GLU A 33 -8.55 -17.39 3.27
CA GLU A 33 -7.48 -17.48 4.27
C GLU A 33 -7.72 -16.54 5.45
N GLY A 34 -8.20 -15.33 5.18
CA GLY A 34 -8.60 -14.36 6.21
C GLY A 34 -9.77 -14.87 7.08
N ALA A 35 -10.66 -15.69 6.52
CA ALA A 35 -11.72 -16.37 7.25
C ALA A 35 -11.27 -17.68 7.94
N GLY A 36 -9.99 -18.05 7.85
CA GLY A 36 -9.45 -19.28 8.44
C GLY A 36 -9.92 -20.57 7.78
N LEU A 37 -10.40 -20.51 6.52
CA LEU A 37 -11.00 -21.67 5.84
C LEU A 37 -10.01 -22.35 4.91
N SER A 38 -10.04 -23.68 4.87
CA SER A 38 -9.44 -24.45 3.79
C SER A 38 -10.28 -24.33 2.50
N GLN A 39 -9.69 -24.62 1.34
CA GLN A 39 -10.44 -24.69 0.07
C GLN A 39 -11.62 -25.67 0.15
N ARG A 40 -11.42 -26.79 0.83
CA ARG A 40 -12.44 -27.84 1.02
C ARG A 40 -13.61 -27.34 1.90
N GLU A 41 -13.31 -26.59 2.94
CA GLU A 41 -14.35 -26.02 3.81
C GLU A 41 -15.14 -24.92 3.12
N LEU A 42 -14.47 -24.02 2.40
CA LEU A 42 -15.16 -23.02 1.59
C LEU A 42 -16.05 -23.69 0.54
N ALA A 43 -15.55 -24.69 -0.18
CA ALA A 43 -16.31 -25.44 -1.16
C ALA A 43 -17.58 -26.09 -0.55
N LYS A 44 -17.43 -26.71 0.62
CA LYS A 44 -18.56 -27.32 1.37
C LYS A 44 -19.61 -26.28 1.74
N ARG A 45 -19.20 -25.14 2.29
CA ARG A 45 -20.12 -24.06 2.69
C ARG A 45 -20.82 -23.41 1.49
N ALA A 46 -20.10 -23.23 0.40
CA ALA A 46 -20.63 -22.63 -0.83
C ALA A 46 -21.44 -23.60 -1.71
N GLY A 47 -21.51 -24.89 -1.37
CA GLY A 47 -22.19 -25.89 -2.18
C GLY A 47 -21.56 -26.10 -3.57
N VAL A 48 -20.22 -26.00 -3.65
CA VAL A 48 -19.41 -26.24 -4.86
C VAL A 48 -18.36 -27.33 -4.62
N THR A 49 -17.69 -27.79 -5.66
CA THR A 49 -16.60 -28.78 -5.50
C THR A 49 -15.29 -28.10 -5.05
N ASN A 50 -14.42 -28.84 -4.35
CA ASN A 50 -13.10 -28.36 -4.01
C ASN A 50 -12.28 -27.99 -5.26
N ALA A 51 -12.43 -28.78 -6.33
CA ALA A 51 -11.79 -28.50 -7.62
C ALA A 51 -12.22 -27.13 -8.20
N THR A 52 -13.51 -26.76 -8.03
CA THR A 52 -14.02 -25.46 -8.47
C THR A 52 -13.28 -24.31 -7.73
N ILE A 53 -13.16 -24.37 -6.42
CA ILE A 53 -12.44 -23.35 -5.64
C ILE A 53 -10.97 -23.31 -6.05
N SER A 54 -10.32 -24.47 -6.15
CA SER A 54 -8.90 -24.56 -6.55
C SER A 54 -8.64 -23.96 -7.94
N LEU A 55 -9.47 -24.27 -8.94
CA LEU A 55 -9.34 -23.75 -10.30
C LEU A 55 -9.59 -22.23 -10.36
N ILE A 56 -10.51 -21.72 -9.56
CA ILE A 56 -10.75 -20.27 -9.46
C ILE A 56 -9.54 -19.59 -8.82
N GLU A 57 -9.03 -20.08 -7.70
CA GLU A 57 -7.87 -19.48 -7.01
C GLU A 57 -6.58 -19.55 -7.83
N GLN A 58 -6.46 -20.52 -8.73
CA GLN A 58 -5.36 -20.64 -9.69
C GLN A 58 -5.57 -19.79 -10.96
N GLU A 59 -6.63 -18.99 -11.05
CA GLU A 59 -7.01 -18.23 -12.25
C GLU A 59 -7.19 -19.13 -13.51
N ALA A 60 -7.36 -20.43 -13.32
CA ALA A 60 -7.58 -21.40 -14.39
C ALA A 60 -9.05 -21.43 -14.84
N HIS A 61 -9.97 -20.96 -14.02
CA HIS A 61 -11.40 -20.88 -14.31
C HIS A 61 -11.98 -19.56 -13.76
N ALA A 62 -12.67 -18.82 -14.63
CA ALA A 62 -13.41 -17.63 -14.23
C ALA A 62 -14.83 -18.02 -13.82
N PRO A 63 -15.25 -17.78 -12.56
CA PRO A 63 -16.60 -18.10 -12.13
C PRO A 63 -17.61 -17.16 -12.79
N SER A 64 -18.84 -17.63 -12.98
CA SER A 64 -19.96 -16.75 -13.30
C SER A 64 -20.29 -15.86 -12.10
N LEU A 65 -20.95 -14.72 -12.33
CA LEU A 65 -21.33 -13.81 -11.27
C LEU A 65 -22.20 -14.51 -10.20
N SER A 66 -23.12 -15.38 -10.61
CA SER A 66 -23.95 -16.19 -9.71
C SER A 66 -23.14 -17.19 -8.89
N SER A 67 -22.14 -17.83 -9.51
CA SER A 67 -21.22 -18.72 -8.79
C SER A 67 -20.37 -17.96 -7.78
N LEU A 68 -19.83 -16.80 -8.17
CA LEU A 68 -19.05 -15.96 -7.27
C LEU A 68 -19.90 -15.47 -6.10
N HIS A 69 -21.10 -14.98 -6.36
CA HIS A 69 -22.04 -14.56 -5.31
C HIS A 69 -22.29 -15.68 -4.29
N ARG A 70 -22.57 -16.90 -4.77
CA ARG A 70 -22.79 -18.07 -3.90
C ARG A 70 -21.55 -18.40 -3.07
N ILE A 71 -20.35 -18.32 -3.65
CA ILE A 71 -19.11 -18.57 -2.92
C ILE A 71 -18.87 -17.50 -1.87
N LEU A 72 -19.09 -16.22 -2.19
CA LEU A 72 -18.92 -15.13 -1.24
C LEU A 72 -19.97 -15.12 -0.12
N SER A 73 -21.16 -15.67 -0.36
CA SER A 73 -22.17 -15.84 0.70
C SER A 73 -21.75 -16.84 1.79
N ALA A 74 -20.70 -17.64 1.54
CA ALA A 74 -20.14 -18.57 2.53
C ALA A 74 -19.08 -17.94 3.45
N VAL A 75 -18.73 -16.67 3.23
CA VAL A 75 -17.77 -15.88 4.00
C VAL A 75 -18.36 -14.49 4.31
N PRO A 76 -17.93 -13.80 5.40
CA PRO A 76 -18.52 -12.53 5.81
C PRO A 76 -17.96 -11.36 4.98
N ILE A 77 -18.22 -11.35 3.66
CA ILE A 77 -17.79 -10.25 2.76
C ILE A 77 -18.88 -9.94 1.75
N SER A 78 -19.11 -8.67 1.49
CA SER A 78 -20.00 -8.25 0.41
C SER A 78 -19.31 -8.32 -0.95
N MET A 79 -20.10 -8.40 -2.03
CA MET A 79 -19.58 -8.33 -3.40
C MET A 79 -18.77 -7.03 -3.66
N ALA A 80 -19.26 -5.91 -3.12
CA ALA A 80 -18.60 -4.61 -3.26
C ALA A 80 -17.23 -4.61 -2.56
N ASP A 81 -17.18 -5.10 -1.32
CA ASP A 81 -15.92 -5.18 -0.56
C ASP A 81 -14.95 -6.15 -1.20
N PHE A 82 -15.43 -7.28 -1.73
CA PHE A 82 -14.62 -8.25 -2.45
C PHE A 82 -13.90 -7.62 -3.65
N PHE A 83 -14.60 -6.83 -4.47
CA PHE A 83 -13.98 -6.15 -5.60
C PHE A 83 -13.16 -4.92 -5.20
N ALA A 84 -13.39 -4.36 -4.03
CA ALA A 84 -12.55 -3.30 -3.45
C ALA A 84 -11.23 -3.83 -2.88
N LEU A 85 -11.10 -5.15 -2.63
CA LEU A 85 -9.84 -5.74 -2.21
C LEU A 85 -8.76 -5.53 -3.28
N PRO A 86 -7.50 -5.29 -2.91
CA PRO A 86 -6.41 -5.24 -3.87
C PRO A 86 -6.29 -6.58 -4.62
N ALA A 87 -6.14 -6.52 -5.94
CA ALA A 87 -6.15 -7.69 -6.84
C ALA A 87 -5.00 -8.68 -6.60
N THR A 88 -3.92 -8.22 -6.01
CA THR A 88 -2.77 -9.02 -5.62
C THR A 88 -2.12 -8.37 -4.40
N GLN A 89 -1.97 -9.10 -3.30
CA GLN A 89 -0.90 -8.80 -2.36
C GLN A 89 0.42 -9.24 -3.01
N LYS A 90 1.01 -8.38 -3.83
CA LYS A 90 2.42 -8.55 -4.14
C LYS A 90 3.16 -8.33 -2.83
N ASN A 91 3.73 -9.38 -2.27
CA ASN A 91 4.54 -9.29 -1.05
C ASN A 91 5.86 -8.53 -1.29
N ILE A 92 6.21 -8.34 -2.57
CA ILE A 92 7.37 -7.57 -3.01
C ILE A 92 6.87 -6.52 -4.00
N LEU A 93 7.08 -5.26 -3.68
CA LEU A 93 6.73 -4.10 -4.50
C LEU A 93 8.01 -3.30 -4.73
N PHE A 94 8.22 -2.91 -5.96
CA PHE A 94 9.31 -2.03 -6.36
C PHE A 94 8.72 -0.69 -6.80
N TYR A 95 9.36 0.39 -6.42
CA TYR A 95 8.96 1.76 -6.75
C TYR A 95 10.14 2.49 -7.35
N ASP A 96 9.98 3.01 -8.54
CA ASP A 96 10.91 3.97 -9.10
C ASP A 96 10.73 5.36 -8.45
N ALA A 97 11.70 6.24 -8.60
CA ALA A 97 11.66 7.56 -7.97
C ALA A 97 10.42 8.39 -8.37
N ASN A 98 9.87 8.14 -9.56
CA ASN A 98 8.68 8.82 -10.08
C ASN A 98 7.36 8.21 -9.59
N ASP A 99 7.39 7.00 -9.01
CA ASP A 99 6.21 6.32 -8.50
C ASP A 99 5.84 6.78 -7.09
N LEU A 100 6.75 7.48 -6.40
CA LEU A 100 6.48 8.02 -5.08
C LEU A 100 5.54 9.23 -5.18
N ALA A 101 4.39 9.13 -4.55
CA ALA A 101 3.44 10.22 -4.51
C ALA A 101 4.04 11.45 -3.82
N VAL A 102 3.87 12.62 -4.44
CA VAL A 102 4.31 13.89 -3.86
C VAL A 102 3.18 14.50 -3.06
N VAL A 103 3.45 14.75 -1.79
CA VAL A 103 2.52 15.42 -0.86
C VAL A 103 3.26 16.61 -0.26
N SER A 104 2.74 17.81 -0.44
CA SER A 104 3.31 19.01 0.17
C SER A 104 2.74 19.19 1.57
N ARG A 105 3.62 19.39 2.56
CA ARG A 105 3.24 19.78 3.93
C ARG A 105 4.02 21.05 4.30
N GLY A 106 3.32 22.18 4.37
CA GLY A 106 3.96 23.47 4.54
C GLY A 106 4.93 23.76 3.40
N ALA A 107 6.18 24.09 3.73
CA ALA A 107 7.26 24.31 2.76
C ALA A 107 8.12 23.06 2.49
N ALA A 108 7.69 21.91 2.96
CA ALA A 108 8.37 20.63 2.75
C ALA A 108 7.80 19.90 1.52
N ASP A 109 8.67 19.28 0.74
CA ASP A 109 8.33 18.35 -0.34
C ASP A 109 8.51 16.92 0.21
N LEU A 110 7.39 16.21 0.42
CA LEU A 110 7.34 14.85 0.91
C LEU A 110 7.04 13.89 -0.23
N ARG A 111 7.86 12.89 -0.38
CA ARG A 111 7.61 11.75 -1.29
C ARG A 111 7.27 10.51 -0.48
N VAL A 112 6.13 9.94 -0.78
CA VAL A 112 5.52 8.85 0.01
C VAL A 112 5.65 7.53 -0.74
N LEU A 113 6.24 6.53 -0.09
CA LEU A 113 6.31 5.18 -0.60
C LEU A 113 4.98 4.45 -0.35
N GLY A 114 4.41 3.80 -1.39
CA GLY A 114 3.22 2.98 -1.26
C GLY A 114 1.99 3.75 -0.78
N SER A 115 1.78 4.96 -1.29
CA SER A 115 0.63 5.81 -0.94
C SER A 115 -0.71 5.18 -1.31
N GLU A 116 -0.75 4.34 -2.34
CA GLU A 116 -1.92 3.62 -2.83
C GLU A 116 -2.38 2.47 -1.93
N ARG A 117 -1.50 2.00 -1.03
CA ARG A 117 -1.80 0.89 -0.13
C ARG A 117 -2.55 1.36 1.11
N ARG A 118 -3.72 0.77 1.36
CA ARG A 118 -4.56 1.06 2.54
C ARG A 118 -4.25 0.16 3.75
N ASP A 119 -3.64 -0.99 3.51
CA ASP A 119 -3.34 -2.02 4.51
C ASP A 119 -1.93 -1.96 5.08
N LYS A 120 -1.18 -0.89 4.77
CA LYS A 120 0.19 -0.70 5.26
C LYS A 120 0.21 -0.50 6.78
N LYS A 121 1.19 -1.08 7.42
CA LYS A 121 1.47 -0.87 8.86
C LYS A 121 2.61 0.09 9.10
N LEU A 122 3.47 0.26 8.10
CA LEU A 122 4.60 1.17 8.09
C LEU A 122 4.46 2.14 6.93
N GLN A 123 4.76 3.39 7.17
CA GLN A 123 4.86 4.42 6.14
C GLN A 123 6.27 4.96 6.07
N LEU A 124 6.77 5.14 4.85
CA LEU A 124 8.08 5.72 4.59
C LEU A 124 7.93 6.99 3.77
N PHE A 125 8.69 8.03 4.16
CA PHE A 125 8.77 9.30 3.46
C PHE A 125 10.22 9.62 3.08
N ILE A 126 10.40 10.31 1.98
CA ILE A 126 11.58 11.10 1.68
C ILE A 126 11.15 12.56 1.77
N GLU A 127 11.67 13.26 2.73
CA GLU A 127 11.34 14.65 3.02
C GLU A 127 12.45 15.57 2.56
N ARG A 128 12.10 16.63 1.84
CA ARG A 128 13.06 17.64 1.37
C ARG A 128 12.66 19.00 1.91
N TYR A 129 13.57 19.60 2.66
CA TYR A 129 13.42 20.91 3.26
C TYR A 129 14.40 21.87 2.64
N LYS A 130 13.95 22.86 1.86
CA LYS A 130 14.78 23.96 1.40
C LYS A 130 15.30 24.76 2.60
N GLN A 131 16.28 25.63 2.39
CA GLN A 131 16.76 26.53 3.45
C GLN A 131 15.59 27.32 4.06
N GLY A 132 15.50 27.34 5.38
CA GLY A 132 14.43 27.97 6.13
C GLY A 132 13.11 27.23 6.18
N ALA A 133 12.90 26.20 5.33
CA ALA A 133 11.68 25.40 5.30
C ALA A 133 11.59 24.44 6.50
N GLY A 134 10.37 24.07 6.87
CA GLY A 134 10.09 23.14 7.96
C GLY A 134 8.67 22.57 7.88
N THR A 135 8.23 21.96 8.96
CA THR A 135 6.88 21.37 9.07
C THR A 135 5.77 22.40 9.24
N GLY A 136 6.11 23.68 9.39
CA GLY A 136 5.20 24.79 9.65
C GLY A 136 5.38 25.38 11.05
N ASP A 137 4.55 26.38 11.37
CA ASP A 137 4.62 27.07 12.67
C ASP A 137 3.94 26.26 13.78
N GLU A 138 2.93 25.47 13.44
CA GLU A 138 2.27 24.57 14.37
C GLU A 138 3.04 23.26 14.54
N PRO A 139 3.23 22.79 15.78
CA PRO A 139 3.82 21.46 16.02
C PRO A 139 2.94 20.38 15.42
N ILE A 140 3.57 19.39 14.84
CA ILE A 140 2.91 18.16 14.38
C ILE A 140 3.10 17.06 15.41
N SER A 141 2.15 16.14 15.49
CA SER A 141 2.25 14.97 16.37
C SER A 141 1.79 13.70 15.64
N HIS A 142 2.24 12.56 16.14
CA HIS A 142 1.87 11.25 15.63
C HIS A 142 1.64 10.30 16.80
N ALA A 143 0.49 9.62 16.81
CA ALA A 143 0.06 8.78 17.93
C ALA A 143 0.86 7.47 18.09
N GLY A 144 1.81 7.21 17.21
CA GLY A 144 2.64 6.02 17.22
C GLY A 144 4.12 6.32 17.38
N GLU A 145 4.92 5.69 16.58
CA GLU A 145 6.37 5.83 16.59
C GLU A 145 6.83 6.42 15.25
N THR A 146 7.73 7.39 15.33
CA THR A 146 8.37 8.02 14.18
C THR A 146 9.88 7.95 14.36
N ALA A 147 10.59 7.44 13.36
CA ALA A 147 12.03 7.41 13.32
C ALA A 147 12.55 8.01 12.02
N ALA A 148 13.62 8.77 12.07
CA ALA A 148 14.18 9.41 10.89
C ALA A 148 15.69 9.50 10.91
N VAL A 149 16.28 9.52 9.70
CA VAL A 149 17.71 9.71 9.49
C VAL A 149 17.91 10.86 8.50
N VAL A 150 18.80 11.76 8.83
CA VAL A 150 19.22 12.85 7.93
C VAL A 150 20.21 12.29 6.92
N ILE A 151 19.85 12.29 5.65
CA ILE A 151 20.71 11.78 4.56
C ILE A 151 21.62 12.87 4.02
N ARG A 152 21.13 14.12 4.02
CA ARG A 152 21.87 15.28 3.51
C ARG A 152 21.50 16.54 4.27
N GLY A 153 22.47 17.42 4.46
CA GLY A 153 22.24 18.70 5.12
C GLY A 153 22.11 18.57 6.64
N THR A 154 21.31 19.46 7.21
CA THR A 154 21.02 19.51 8.64
C THR A 154 19.55 19.77 8.87
N ILE A 155 19.01 19.26 9.96
CA ILE A 155 17.66 19.55 10.40
C ILE A 155 17.66 19.88 11.91
N ASP A 156 17.00 20.93 12.29
CA ASP A 156 16.73 21.23 13.69
C ASP A 156 15.39 20.55 14.07
N VAL A 157 15.43 19.74 15.09
CA VAL A 157 14.29 19.02 15.66
C VAL A 157 13.95 19.67 16.98
N GLU A 158 12.77 20.27 17.06
CA GLU A 158 12.23 20.85 18.30
C GLU A 158 11.17 19.88 18.86
N VAL A 159 11.35 19.45 20.09
CA VAL A 159 10.43 18.58 20.82
C VAL A 159 10.52 18.85 22.32
N ALA A 160 9.39 18.91 23.02
CA ALA A 160 9.31 19.17 24.45
C ALA A 160 10.07 20.45 24.92
N GLY A 161 10.14 21.47 24.07
CA GLY A 161 10.85 22.72 24.35
C GLY A 161 12.37 22.71 24.13
N GLU A 162 12.92 21.54 23.75
CA GLU A 162 14.33 21.41 23.37
C GLU A 162 14.47 21.43 21.86
N THR A 163 15.53 22.07 21.37
CA THR A 163 15.90 22.03 19.95
C THR A 163 17.26 21.35 19.79
N ARG A 164 17.31 20.31 18.96
CA ARG A 164 18.53 19.62 18.59
C ARG A 164 18.80 19.72 17.10
N ARG A 165 20.04 20.06 16.76
CA ARG A 165 20.53 20.02 15.39
C ARG A 165 21.07 18.63 15.06
N ILE A 166 20.49 18.01 14.04
CA ILE A 166 20.89 16.71 13.52
C ILE A 166 21.55 16.92 12.15
N THR A 167 22.74 16.43 11.98
CA THR A 167 23.51 16.48 10.73
C THR A 167 23.36 15.19 9.94
N ALA A 168 23.82 15.20 8.67
CA ALA A 168 23.81 14.00 7.84
C ALA A 168 24.50 12.82 8.55
N GLY A 169 23.87 11.64 8.50
CA GLY A 169 24.24 10.42 9.23
C GLY A 169 23.65 10.30 10.64
N GLY A 170 23.15 11.38 11.23
CA GLY A 170 22.42 11.36 12.50
C GLY A 170 20.93 11.13 12.28
N GLY A 171 20.21 10.85 13.38
CA GLY A 171 18.77 10.60 13.32
C GLY A 171 18.08 10.96 14.64
N TYR A 172 16.76 10.83 14.62
CA TYR A 172 15.90 11.00 15.79
C TYR A 172 14.81 9.95 15.82
N GLN A 173 14.28 9.70 17.00
CA GLN A 173 13.16 8.82 17.22
C GLN A 173 12.20 9.48 18.22
N LEU A 174 10.92 9.49 17.86
CA LEU A 174 9.84 10.05 18.67
C LEU A 174 8.84 8.93 18.96
N ILE A 175 8.52 8.75 20.22
CA ILE A 175 7.62 7.70 20.70
C ILE A 175 6.41 8.35 21.36
N GLY A 176 5.22 7.87 21.01
CA GLY A 176 3.99 8.43 21.52
C GLY A 176 3.67 9.79 20.88
N ASN A 177 2.60 10.41 21.34
CA ASN A 177 2.02 11.62 20.77
C ASN A 177 2.80 12.91 21.17
N GLN A 178 4.12 12.90 21.00
CA GLN A 178 4.96 14.07 21.31
C GLN A 178 4.85 15.11 20.20
N PRO A 179 4.41 16.34 20.49
CA PRO A 179 4.41 17.43 19.53
C PRO A 179 5.85 17.82 19.17
N TYR A 180 6.13 17.98 17.88
CA TYR A 180 7.46 18.32 17.39
C TYR A 180 7.39 19.23 16.16
N ARG A 181 8.48 19.93 15.90
CA ARG A 181 8.70 20.71 14.68
C ARG A 181 10.04 20.37 14.09
N LEU A 182 10.11 20.44 12.75
CA LEU A 182 11.34 20.30 12.00
C LEU A 182 11.62 21.60 11.25
N ARG A 183 12.87 22.03 11.22
CA ARG A 183 13.29 23.20 10.45
C ARG A 183 14.68 22.98 9.86
N ASN A 184 14.84 23.31 8.60
CA ASN A 184 16.16 23.39 7.98
C ASN A 184 16.76 24.77 8.20
N ALA A 185 17.55 24.94 9.24
CA ALA A 185 18.35 26.16 9.50
C ALA A 185 19.72 26.14 8.79
N GLY A 186 20.02 25.09 8.03
CA GLY A 186 21.23 24.99 7.24
C GLY A 186 21.18 25.77 5.92
N LYS A 187 22.30 25.83 5.23
CA LYS A 187 22.45 26.58 3.96
C LYS A 187 22.07 25.81 2.71
N ILE A 188 21.94 24.51 2.80
CA ILE A 188 21.59 23.62 1.67
C ILE A 188 20.28 22.90 1.96
N THR A 189 19.63 22.37 0.92
CA THR A 189 18.44 21.52 1.09
C THR A 189 18.78 20.31 1.94
N ALA A 190 18.06 20.15 3.03
CA ALA A 190 18.10 18.96 3.87
C ALA A 190 17.24 17.86 3.25
N VAL A 191 17.71 16.62 3.35
CA VAL A 191 16.99 15.42 2.94
C VAL A 191 16.93 14.47 4.14
N VAL A 192 15.72 14.09 4.51
CA VAL A 192 15.43 13.21 5.64
C VAL A 192 14.65 12.00 5.12
N VAL A 193 15.02 10.82 5.56
CA VAL A 193 14.21 9.61 5.39
C VAL A 193 13.53 9.32 6.71
N CYS A 194 12.21 9.34 6.70
CA CYS A 194 11.37 9.18 7.87
C CYS A 194 10.47 7.96 7.71
N ALA A 195 10.36 7.17 8.76
CA ALA A 195 9.43 6.06 8.87
C ALA A 195 8.49 6.28 10.06
N CYS A 196 7.22 5.95 9.92
CA CYS A 196 6.26 6.00 11.02
C CYS A 196 5.29 4.81 11.02
N THR A 197 4.85 4.44 12.19
CA THR A 197 3.84 3.40 12.45
C THR A 197 2.94 3.84 13.61
N PRO A 198 1.58 3.76 13.47
CA PRO A 198 0.85 3.48 12.23
C PRO A 198 1.05 4.56 11.16
N PRO A 199 0.64 4.32 9.91
CA PRO A 199 0.68 5.32 8.85
C PRO A 199 -0.07 6.61 9.19
N MET A 200 0.50 7.76 8.79
CA MET A 200 -0.11 9.09 9.00
C MET A 200 -1.09 9.47 7.88
N ILE A 201 -0.89 8.92 6.64
CA ILE A 201 -1.68 9.20 5.43
C ILE A 201 -1.83 7.94 4.58
#